data_45ee0c162539a599e8440d51c8b31023
#
_entry.id   45ee0c162539a599e8440d51c8b31023
#
_cell.length_a   1.000
_cell.length_b   1.000
_cell.length_c   1.000
_cell.angle_alpha   90.00
_cell.angle_beta   90.00
_cell.angle_gamma   90.00
#
_symmetry.space_group_name_H-M   'P 1'
#
loop_
_entity.id
_entity.type
_entity.pdbx_description
1 polymer ?
#
loop_
_entity_poly.entity_id
_entity_poly.type
_entity_poly.pdbx_seq_one_letter_code
_entity_poly.pdbx_strand_id
1 'polypeptide(L)'
;EAVKCAMQKIKGAYALVVSSPRKMIGARDPFGLKPLCIGKRDNTYFLASESCAIAAVDGEFVRDVLPGEIVTITRKHGIQSDTSMVIDSEKQARCIFEYIYFARTDSTIDGVGVYHSRILAGKALAESYPVDADLVVGVPDSGLVAAKGYSEQSGIPYGMAFHKNSYVGRTFIKPKQSERVSSVKI
;
A
#
# COMPACT_ATOMS: atom_id res chain seq x y z
N GLU A 1 25.22 -5.42 8.54
CA GLU A 1 25.41 -6.82 8.93
C GLU A 1 24.28 -7.31 9.87
N ALA A 2 24.01 -6.67 11.03
CA ALA A 2 22.99 -7.12 11.98
C ALA A 2 21.58 -7.25 11.35
N VAL A 3 21.15 -6.29 10.53
CA VAL A 3 19.85 -6.35 9.81
C VAL A 3 19.82 -7.54 8.84
N LYS A 4 20.91 -7.80 8.12
CA LYS A 4 21.03 -8.94 7.22
C LYS A 4 20.92 -10.27 7.97
N CYS A 5 21.63 -10.42 9.09
CA CYS A 5 21.51 -11.59 9.96
C CYS A 5 20.09 -11.78 10.51
N ALA A 6 19.40 -10.69 10.84
CA ALA A 6 18.00 -10.74 11.27
C ALA A 6 17.09 -11.21 10.13
N MET A 7 17.24 -10.66 8.92
CA MET A 7 16.45 -11.05 7.74
C MET A 7 16.57 -12.54 7.39
N GLN A 8 17.71 -13.16 7.64
CA GLN A 8 17.91 -14.61 7.43
C GLN A 8 17.10 -15.47 8.42
N LYS A 9 16.71 -14.92 9.57
CA LYS A 9 15.95 -15.61 10.63
C LYS A 9 14.47 -15.28 10.63
N ILE A 10 14.09 -14.08 10.18
CA ILE A 10 12.70 -13.65 10.16
C ILE A 10 11.97 -14.35 8.99
N LYS A 11 10.83 -14.96 9.28
CA LYS A 11 9.92 -15.53 8.29
C LYS A 11 8.67 -14.68 8.18
N GLY A 12 8.16 -14.51 6.97
CA GLY A 12 6.91 -13.79 6.69
C GLY A 12 7.14 -12.42 6.05
N ALA A 13 6.08 -11.62 6.00
CA ALA A 13 6.04 -10.33 5.33
C ALA A 13 6.53 -9.20 6.25
N TYR A 14 7.48 -8.40 5.78
CA TYR A 14 7.95 -7.23 6.53
C TYR A 14 8.52 -6.12 5.64
N ALA A 15 8.40 -4.90 6.13
CA ALA A 15 9.18 -3.76 5.71
C ALA A 15 9.74 -3.12 7.00
N LEU A 16 11.05 -3.10 7.15
CA LEU A 16 11.71 -2.65 8.37
C LEU A 16 12.39 -1.30 8.14
N VAL A 17 12.24 -0.40 9.09
CA VAL A 17 13.04 0.82 9.18
C VAL A 17 13.70 0.86 10.54
N VAL A 18 15.03 0.86 10.53
CA VAL A 18 15.86 0.91 11.75
C VAL A 18 16.69 2.19 11.71
N SER A 19 16.59 3.00 12.75
CA SER A 19 17.33 4.25 12.82
C SER A 19 18.31 4.29 14.00
N SER A 20 19.39 5.01 13.79
CA SER A 20 20.37 5.35 14.82
C SER A 20 20.84 6.79 14.60
N PRO A 21 21.58 7.41 15.54
CA PRO A 21 22.06 8.80 15.36
C PRO A 21 22.93 9.02 14.11
N ARG A 22 23.49 7.97 13.53
CA ARG A 22 24.44 8.07 12.41
C ARG A 22 23.89 7.55 11.08
N LYS A 23 22.83 6.71 11.09
CA LYS A 23 22.32 6.05 9.90
C LYS A 23 20.86 5.62 10.04
N MET A 24 20.17 5.55 8.93
CA MET A 24 18.86 4.93 8.77
C MET A 24 19.01 3.73 7.82
N ILE A 25 18.36 2.62 8.15
CA ILE A 25 18.40 1.40 7.35
C ILE A 25 16.96 1.01 7.02
N GLY A 26 16.67 0.82 5.73
CA GLY A 26 15.45 0.21 5.23
C GLY A 26 15.72 -1.22 4.78
N ALA A 27 14.83 -2.16 5.07
CA ALA A 27 14.95 -3.52 4.59
C ALA A 27 13.57 -4.07 4.22
N ARG A 28 13.47 -4.64 3.03
CA ARG A 28 12.23 -5.23 2.50
C ARG A 28 12.35 -6.76 2.46
N ASP A 29 11.27 -7.46 2.79
CA ASP A 29 11.26 -8.93 2.76
C ASP A 29 11.63 -9.46 1.35
N PRO A 30 12.28 -10.64 1.25
CA PRO A 30 12.78 -11.15 -0.02
C PRO A 30 11.69 -11.46 -1.05
N PHE A 31 10.44 -11.71 -0.62
CA PHE A 31 9.32 -11.95 -1.52
C PHE A 31 8.63 -10.66 -1.99
N GLY A 32 8.92 -9.52 -1.33
CA GLY A 32 8.31 -8.24 -1.65
C GLY A 32 6.84 -8.14 -1.23
N LEU A 33 6.44 -8.90 -0.20
CA LEU A 33 5.06 -8.92 0.31
C LEU A 33 4.61 -7.56 0.81
N LYS A 34 5.50 -6.81 1.48
CA LYS A 34 5.22 -5.46 1.97
C LYS A 34 5.99 -4.41 1.19
N PRO A 35 5.36 -3.27 0.86
CA PRO A 35 6.01 -2.20 0.12
C PRO A 35 6.97 -1.40 1.02
N LEU A 36 8.02 -0.88 0.40
CA LEU A 36 8.93 0.09 1.00
C LEU A 36 9.50 0.95 -0.13
N CYS A 37 9.51 2.26 0.04
CA CYS A 37 10.03 3.18 -0.97
C CYS A 37 10.94 4.24 -0.35
N ILE A 38 11.72 4.88 -1.21
CA ILE A 38 12.68 5.93 -0.89
C ILE A 38 12.19 7.23 -1.51
N GLY A 39 12.18 8.29 -0.70
CA GLY A 39 11.99 9.65 -1.15
C GLY A 39 13.14 10.56 -0.78
N LYS A 40 13.18 11.72 -1.40
CA LYS A 40 14.19 12.74 -1.14
C LYS A 40 13.57 14.14 -1.20
N ARG A 41 13.99 15.02 -0.30
CA ARG A 41 13.78 16.47 -0.41
C ARG A 41 15.09 17.15 -0.02
N ASP A 42 15.64 17.92 -0.92
CA ASP A 42 16.96 18.55 -0.76
C ASP A 42 18.03 17.49 -0.39
N ASN A 43 18.64 17.63 0.79
CA ASN A 43 19.61 16.69 1.33
C ASN A 43 19.02 15.67 2.33
N THR A 44 17.70 15.61 2.45
CA THR A 44 16.99 14.71 3.37
C THR A 44 16.39 13.54 2.61
N TYR A 45 16.63 12.34 3.11
CA TYR A 45 16.03 11.11 2.59
C TYR A 45 14.91 10.61 3.50
N PHE A 46 13.92 9.99 2.90
CA PHE A 46 12.76 9.40 3.55
C PHE A 46 12.66 7.91 3.20
N LEU A 47 12.21 7.11 4.16
CA LEU A 47 11.74 5.75 3.92
C LEU A 47 10.27 5.69 4.33
N ALA A 48 9.43 5.19 3.45
CA ALA A 48 7.99 5.06 3.68
C ALA A 48 7.46 3.77 3.04
N SER A 49 6.33 3.30 3.52
CA SER A 49 5.61 2.19 2.88
C SER A 49 4.93 2.60 1.58
N GLU A 50 4.59 3.89 1.42
CA GLU A 50 3.83 4.38 0.29
C GLU A 50 4.39 5.70 -0.25
N SER A 51 4.34 5.89 -1.57
CA SER A 51 4.81 7.11 -2.23
C SER A 51 4.01 8.37 -1.84
N CYS A 52 2.72 8.22 -1.52
CA CYS A 52 1.89 9.32 -1.03
C CYS A 52 2.39 9.93 0.30
N ALA A 53 3.04 9.14 1.15
CA ALA A 53 3.64 9.64 2.39
C ALA A 53 4.86 10.55 2.11
N ILE A 54 5.59 10.26 1.02
CA ILE A 54 6.70 11.10 0.57
C ILE A 54 6.17 12.43 0.01
N ALA A 55 5.13 12.38 -0.81
CA ALA A 55 4.47 13.56 -1.35
C ALA A 55 3.89 14.47 -0.25
N ALA A 56 3.35 13.88 0.83
CA ALA A 56 2.79 14.61 1.96
C ALA A 56 3.81 15.48 2.74
N VAL A 57 5.10 15.22 2.56
CA VAL A 57 6.20 16.02 3.16
C VAL A 57 6.98 16.82 2.10
N ASP A 58 6.35 17.09 0.95
CA ASP A 58 6.95 17.77 -0.20
C ASP A 58 8.24 17.09 -0.69
N GLY A 59 8.31 15.77 -0.56
CA GLY A 59 9.41 14.95 -1.04
C GLY A 59 9.16 14.42 -2.45
N GLU A 60 10.25 14.21 -3.18
CA GLU A 60 10.23 13.53 -4.48
C GLU A 60 10.41 12.02 -4.29
N PHE A 61 9.60 11.23 -4.97
CA PHE A 61 9.76 9.78 -5.03
C PHE A 61 11.03 9.43 -5.80
N VAL A 62 11.93 8.68 -5.19
CA VAL A 62 13.18 8.23 -5.82
C VAL A 62 12.99 6.87 -6.49
N ARG A 63 12.60 5.87 -5.70
CA ARG A 63 12.29 4.51 -6.17
C ARG A 63 11.72 3.64 -5.06
N ASP A 64 11.17 2.52 -5.46
CA ASP A 64 10.88 1.42 -4.52
C ASP A 64 12.19 0.73 -4.07
N VAL A 65 12.18 0.18 -2.86
CA VAL A 65 13.20 -0.76 -2.37
C VAL A 65 12.90 -2.12 -2.95
N LEU A 66 13.89 -2.76 -3.56
CA LEU A 66 13.71 -4.08 -4.17
C LEU A 66 13.37 -5.14 -3.09
N PRO A 67 12.57 -6.16 -3.44
CA PRO A 67 12.42 -7.35 -2.59
C PRO A 67 13.77 -7.94 -2.20
N GLY A 68 14.03 -8.07 -0.88
CA GLY A 68 15.31 -8.57 -0.37
C GLY A 68 16.44 -7.52 -0.26
N GLU A 69 16.21 -6.29 -0.70
CA GLU A 69 17.20 -5.22 -0.61
C GLU A 69 17.28 -4.64 0.80
N ILE A 70 18.52 -4.33 1.22
CA ILE A 70 18.81 -3.53 2.41
C ILE A 70 19.42 -2.19 1.96
N VAL A 71 18.73 -1.11 2.27
CA VAL A 71 19.17 0.26 1.99
C VAL A 71 19.74 0.87 3.25
N THR A 72 20.98 1.37 3.19
CA THR A 72 21.59 2.14 4.27
C THR A 72 21.76 3.60 3.84
N ILE A 73 21.22 4.51 4.61
CA ILE A 73 21.30 5.96 4.37
C ILE A 73 22.16 6.61 5.45
N THR A 74 23.20 7.32 5.04
CA THR A 74 24.09 8.06 5.95
C THR A 74 24.32 9.47 5.43
N ARG A 75 24.67 10.41 6.33
CA ARG A 75 25.01 11.79 5.92
C ARG A 75 26.24 11.84 5.03
N LYS A 76 27.21 10.94 5.24
CA LYS A 76 28.50 10.95 4.53
C LYS A 76 28.42 10.32 3.15
N HIS A 77 27.67 9.23 3.00
CA HIS A 77 27.70 8.39 1.80
C HIS A 77 26.36 8.36 1.04
N GLY A 78 25.32 9.08 1.54
CA GLY A 78 23.99 9.02 0.94
C GLY A 78 23.38 7.63 1.05
N ILE A 79 22.77 7.16 -0.03
CA ILE A 79 22.13 5.84 -0.14
C ILE A 79 23.16 4.81 -0.59
N GLN A 80 23.22 3.71 0.13
CA GLN A 80 23.97 2.50 -0.22
C GLN A 80 23.02 1.30 -0.21
N SER A 81 23.09 0.43 -1.22
CA SER A 81 22.24 -0.75 -1.38
C SER A 81 23.05 -2.04 -1.20
N ASP A 82 22.52 -2.97 -0.42
CA ASP A 82 22.95 -4.37 -0.39
C ASP A 82 21.82 -5.23 -0.99
N THR A 83 22.06 -5.81 -2.15
CA THR A 83 21.12 -6.64 -2.90
C THR A 83 21.41 -8.14 -2.77
N SER A 84 22.27 -8.52 -1.85
CA SER A 84 22.72 -9.92 -1.69
C SER A 84 21.62 -10.91 -1.24
N MET A 85 20.48 -10.40 -0.79
CA MET A 85 19.31 -11.21 -0.44
C MET A 85 18.13 -11.06 -1.42
N VAL A 86 18.33 -10.38 -2.54
CA VAL A 86 17.36 -10.32 -3.63
C VAL A 86 17.25 -11.70 -4.28
N ILE A 87 16.04 -12.20 -4.39
CA ILE A 87 15.74 -13.49 -5.04
C ILE A 87 15.22 -13.27 -6.46
N ASP A 88 15.17 -14.33 -7.26
CA ASP A 88 14.64 -14.30 -8.63
C ASP A 88 13.23 -13.71 -8.64
N SER A 89 12.94 -12.90 -9.65
CA SER A 89 11.65 -12.20 -9.79
C SER A 89 10.46 -13.15 -9.81
N GLU A 90 10.62 -14.35 -10.36
CA GLU A 90 9.59 -15.40 -10.40
C GLU A 90 9.18 -15.94 -9.03
N LYS A 91 10.04 -15.78 -8.02
CA LYS A 91 9.80 -16.17 -6.64
C LYS A 91 9.21 -15.04 -5.78
N GLN A 92 9.13 -13.83 -6.34
CA GLN A 92 8.54 -12.70 -5.63
C GLN A 92 7.01 -12.84 -5.57
N ALA A 93 6.42 -12.43 -4.46
CA ALA A 93 4.99 -12.62 -4.18
C ALA A 93 4.39 -11.35 -3.58
N ARG A 94 4.26 -10.31 -4.39
CA ARG A 94 3.66 -9.03 -3.98
C ARG A 94 2.24 -9.23 -3.47
N CYS A 95 1.93 -8.64 -2.33
CA CYS A 95 0.61 -8.81 -1.71
C CYS A 95 -0.45 -8.01 -2.48
N ILE A 96 -1.42 -8.70 -3.07
CA ILE A 96 -2.53 -8.06 -3.80
C ILE A 96 -3.37 -7.14 -2.90
N PHE A 97 -3.44 -7.41 -1.59
CA PHE A 97 -4.17 -6.57 -0.63
C PHE A 97 -3.63 -5.14 -0.54
N GLU A 98 -2.36 -4.91 -0.86
CA GLU A 98 -1.81 -3.55 -0.94
C GLU A 98 -2.54 -2.75 -2.03
N TYR A 99 -2.81 -3.36 -3.18
CA TYR A 99 -3.47 -2.70 -4.30
C TYR A 99 -4.99 -2.57 -4.10
N ILE A 100 -5.67 -3.59 -3.61
CA ILE A 100 -7.14 -3.59 -3.53
C ILE A 100 -7.70 -2.95 -2.25
N TYR A 101 -6.89 -2.87 -1.17
CA TYR A 101 -7.42 -2.45 0.12
C TYR A 101 -6.52 -1.48 0.91
N PHE A 102 -5.24 -1.83 1.19
CA PHE A 102 -4.44 -1.08 2.15
C PHE A 102 -3.93 0.25 1.61
N ALA A 103 -3.34 0.28 0.41
CA ALA A 103 -2.68 1.46 -0.10
C ALA A 103 -3.67 2.59 -0.41
N ARG A 104 -3.22 3.81 -0.22
CA ARG A 104 -3.97 4.99 -0.67
C ARG A 104 -4.00 5.01 -2.19
N THR A 105 -5.11 5.47 -2.76
CA THR A 105 -5.34 5.40 -4.21
C THR A 105 -4.36 6.21 -5.04
N ASP A 106 -3.78 7.25 -4.48
CA ASP A 106 -2.77 8.10 -5.11
C ASP A 106 -1.32 7.57 -4.97
N SER A 107 -1.15 6.40 -4.35
CA SER A 107 0.15 5.75 -4.23
C SER A 107 0.53 4.98 -5.49
N THR A 108 1.85 4.90 -5.71
CA THR A 108 2.48 3.97 -6.67
C THR A 108 3.31 2.97 -5.87
N ILE A 109 3.15 1.68 -6.17
CA ILE A 109 3.89 0.57 -5.55
C ILE A 109 4.46 -0.30 -6.65
N ASP A 110 5.77 -0.56 -6.61
CA ASP A 110 6.49 -1.37 -7.60
C ASP A 110 6.18 -0.94 -9.06
N GLY A 111 6.10 0.37 -9.29
CA GLY A 111 5.81 0.97 -10.60
C GLY A 111 4.34 0.93 -11.01
N VAL A 112 3.43 0.39 -10.19
CA VAL A 112 2.00 0.29 -10.50
C VAL A 112 1.19 1.29 -9.68
N GLY A 113 0.43 2.16 -10.34
CA GLY A 113 -0.50 3.10 -9.70
C GLY A 113 -1.70 2.37 -9.10
N VAL A 114 -1.94 2.58 -7.80
CA VAL A 114 -3.04 1.91 -7.06
C VAL A 114 -4.41 2.26 -7.63
N TYR A 115 -4.64 3.54 -7.97
CA TYR A 115 -5.88 3.97 -8.62
C TYR A 115 -6.15 3.19 -9.90
N HIS A 116 -5.15 3.14 -10.79
CA HIS A 116 -5.28 2.45 -12.09
C HIS A 116 -5.52 0.94 -11.91
N SER A 117 -4.81 0.31 -10.97
CA SER A 117 -5.01 -1.11 -10.63
C SER A 117 -6.45 -1.39 -10.19
N ARG A 118 -7.03 -0.53 -9.35
CA ARG A 118 -8.44 -0.68 -8.90
C ARG A 118 -9.45 -0.46 -10.01
N ILE A 119 -9.23 0.49 -10.92
CA ILE A 119 -10.07 0.68 -12.11
C ILE A 119 -10.06 -0.59 -12.96
N LEU A 120 -8.87 -1.13 -13.25
CA LEU A 120 -8.75 -2.37 -14.05
C LEU A 120 -9.41 -3.57 -13.36
N ALA A 121 -9.26 -3.70 -12.05
CA ALA A 121 -9.93 -4.75 -11.28
C ALA A 121 -11.46 -4.65 -11.37
N GLY A 122 -12.01 -3.43 -11.30
CA GLY A 122 -13.43 -3.19 -11.49
C GLY A 122 -13.92 -3.54 -12.88
N LYS A 123 -13.17 -3.17 -13.92
CA LYS A 123 -13.47 -3.53 -15.33
C LYS A 123 -13.46 -5.05 -15.54
N ALA A 124 -12.42 -5.73 -15.07
CA ALA A 124 -12.33 -7.19 -15.18
C ALA A 124 -13.45 -7.90 -14.40
N LEU A 125 -13.89 -7.34 -13.27
CA LEU A 125 -15.04 -7.86 -12.52
C LEU A 125 -16.33 -7.75 -13.34
N ALA A 126 -16.57 -6.61 -14.01
CA ALA A 126 -17.74 -6.43 -14.85
C ALA A 126 -17.79 -7.41 -16.04
N GLU A 127 -16.63 -7.71 -16.62
CA GLU A 127 -16.51 -8.70 -17.70
C GLU A 127 -16.77 -10.12 -17.20
N SER A 128 -16.23 -10.47 -16.02
CA SER A 128 -16.31 -11.83 -15.48
C SER A 128 -17.67 -12.14 -14.86
N TYR A 129 -18.31 -11.12 -14.28
CA TYR A 129 -19.57 -11.24 -13.55
C TYR A 129 -20.52 -10.09 -13.94
N PRO A 130 -21.07 -10.11 -15.16
CA PRO A 130 -22.07 -9.14 -15.57
C PRO A 130 -23.37 -9.32 -14.77
N VAL A 131 -23.96 -8.23 -14.34
CA VAL A 131 -25.27 -8.23 -13.63
C VAL A 131 -26.20 -7.24 -14.30
N ASP A 132 -27.50 -7.52 -14.23
CA ASP A 132 -28.58 -6.59 -14.61
C ASP A 132 -28.94 -5.76 -13.36
N ALA A 133 -28.61 -4.47 -13.40
CA ALA A 133 -28.83 -3.54 -12.28
C ALA A 133 -28.97 -2.10 -12.76
N ASP A 134 -29.67 -1.29 -11.99
CA ASP A 134 -29.92 0.12 -12.31
C ASP A 134 -28.76 1.04 -11.88
N LEU A 135 -27.95 0.61 -10.92
CA LEU A 135 -26.92 1.47 -10.32
C LEU A 135 -25.74 0.65 -9.78
N VAL A 136 -24.52 1.14 -10.04
CA VAL A 136 -23.30 0.68 -9.39
C VAL A 136 -22.94 1.60 -8.23
N VAL A 137 -22.73 1.02 -7.06
CA VAL A 137 -22.37 1.77 -5.84
C VAL A 137 -21.11 1.18 -5.22
N GLY A 138 -20.15 2.03 -4.92
CA GLY A 138 -18.93 1.64 -4.21
C GLY A 138 -19.09 1.73 -2.69
N VAL A 139 -18.61 0.73 -1.97
CA VAL A 139 -18.51 0.80 -0.51
C VAL A 139 -17.27 1.61 -0.11
N PRO A 140 -17.42 2.72 0.64
CA PRO A 140 -16.29 3.53 1.08
C PRO A 140 -15.32 2.76 2.02
N ASP A 141 -13.99 2.97 1.94
CA ASP A 141 -13.32 3.86 0.99
C ASP A 141 -12.73 3.04 -0.18
N SER A 142 -12.28 1.82 0.08
CA SER A 142 -11.50 0.99 -0.86
C SER A 142 -12.29 0.55 -2.10
N GLY A 143 -13.61 0.38 -1.97
CA GLY A 143 -14.48 -0.07 -3.06
C GLY A 143 -14.87 0.99 -4.09
N LEU A 144 -14.69 2.28 -3.79
CA LEU A 144 -15.16 3.37 -4.65
C LEU A 144 -14.55 3.35 -6.06
N VAL A 145 -13.22 3.17 -6.13
CA VAL A 145 -12.49 3.20 -7.41
C VAL A 145 -12.79 1.94 -8.25
N ALA A 146 -12.88 0.77 -7.62
CA ALA A 146 -13.25 -0.44 -8.33
C ALA A 146 -14.69 -0.39 -8.86
N ALA A 147 -15.63 0.15 -8.07
CA ALA A 147 -17.01 0.37 -8.52
C ALA A 147 -17.09 1.33 -9.72
N LYS A 148 -16.25 2.38 -9.74
CA LYS A 148 -16.13 3.25 -10.92
C LYS A 148 -15.67 2.47 -12.15
N GLY A 149 -14.63 1.62 -12.01
CA GLY A 149 -14.17 0.77 -13.10
C GLY A 149 -15.24 -0.21 -13.59
N TYR A 150 -16.01 -0.79 -12.67
CA TYR A 150 -17.15 -1.66 -13.01
C TYR A 150 -18.21 -0.90 -13.81
N SER A 151 -18.60 0.30 -13.37
CA SER A 151 -19.56 1.15 -14.08
C SER A 151 -19.09 1.51 -15.48
N GLU A 152 -17.81 1.88 -15.64
CA GLU A 152 -17.23 2.22 -16.95
C GLU A 152 -17.30 1.05 -17.94
N GLN A 153 -17.09 -0.19 -17.47
CA GLN A 153 -17.09 -1.37 -18.32
C GLN A 153 -18.49 -1.90 -18.59
N SER A 154 -19.37 -1.92 -17.59
CA SER A 154 -20.71 -2.46 -17.72
C SER A 154 -21.71 -1.50 -18.39
N GLY A 155 -21.38 -0.19 -18.40
CA GLY A 155 -22.32 0.84 -18.84
C GLY A 155 -23.42 1.19 -17.82
N ILE A 156 -23.48 0.51 -16.67
CA ILE A 156 -24.42 0.80 -15.59
C ILE A 156 -23.99 2.08 -14.89
N PRO A 157 -24.90 3.06 -14.65
CA PRO A 157 -24.54 4.33 -14.02
C PRO A 157 -23.88 4.16 -12.65
N TYR A 158 -22.86 4.98 -12.35
CA TYR A 158 -22.25 5.06 -11.02
C TYR A 158 -23.00 6.05 -10.14
N GLY A 159 -23.28 5.67 -8.90
CA GLY A 159 -23.90 6.54 -7.91
C GLY A 159 -23.36 6.37 -6.51
N MET A 160 -23.77 7.25 -5.61
CA MET A 160 -23.42 7.20 -4.19
C MET A 160 -24.67 6.83 -3.37
N ALA A 161 -24.62 5.69 -2.68
CA ALA A 161 -25.65 5.27 -1.74
C ALA A 161 -25.15 5.10 -0.30
N PHE A 162 -23.82 5.16 -0.09
CA PHE A 162 -23.23 5.06 1.24
C PHE A 162 -22.45 6.32 1.58
N HIS A 163 -22.60 6.77 2.80
CA HIS A 163 -21.78 7.81 3.39
C HIS A 163 -21.02 7.27 4.59
N LYS A 164 -19.69 7.36 4.55
CA LYS A 164 -18.85 6.95 5.67
C LYS A 164 -18.83 8.04 6.73
N ASN A 165 -19.22 7.69 7.95
CA ASN A 165 -19.06 8.60 9.08
C ASN A 165 -17.57 8.59 9.53
N SER A 166 -16.85 9.67 9.25
CA SER A 166 -15.43 9.81 9.57
C SER A 166 -15.14 9.96 11.07
N TYR A 167 -16.14 10.26 11.88
CA TYR A 167 -16.00 10.37 13.34
C TYR A 167 -16.07 9.02 14.06
N VAL A 168 -16.57 8.00 13.39
CA VAL A 168 -16.68 6.64 13.94
C VAL A 168 -15.55 5.77 13.41
N GLY A 169 -14.69 5.30 14.30
CA GLY A 169 -13.62 4.36 13.98
C GLY A 169 -14.17 2.93 13.73
N ARG A 170 -13.26 1.97 13.61
CA ARG A 170 -13.60 0.56 13.37
C ARG A 170 -14.49 0.02 14.49
N THR A 171 -15.75 -0.26 14.18
CA THR A 171 -16.76 -0.67 15.17
C THR A 171 -16.49 -2.04 15.77
N PHE A 172 -15.99 -2.98 14.98
CA PHE A 172 -15.79 -4.38 15.39
C PHE A 172 -14.68 -4.58 16.44
N ILE A 173 -13.74 -3.63 16.58
CA ILE A 173 -12.67 -3.69 17.60
C ILE A 173 -13.10 -3.16 18.97
N LYS A 174 -14.29 -2.56 19.08
CA LYS A 174 -14.83 -2.11 20.36
C LYS A 174 -15.13 -3.31 21.27
N PRO A 175 -14.75 -3.24 22.57
CA PRO A 175 -14.84 -4.40 23.47
C PRO A 175 -16.27 -4.82 23.77
N LYS A 176 -17.22 -3.86 23.89
CA LYS A 176 -18.60 -4.13 24.29
C LYS A 176 -19.55 -4.16 23.10
N GLN A 177 -20.47 -5.12 23.06
CA GLN A 177 -21.48 -5.21 22.03
C GLN A 177 -22.40 -3.99 21.96
N SER A 178 -22.77 -3.41 23.11
CA SER A 178 -23.57 -2.17 23.18
C SER A 178 -22.89 -0.98 22.49
N GLU A 179 -21.57 -0.86 22.64
CA GLU A 179 -20.79 0.19 21.97
C GLU A 179 -20.69 -0.02 20.45
N ARG A 180 -20.61 -1.30 20.00
CA ARG A 180 -20.65 -1.63 18.57
C ARG A 180 -22.00 -1.27 17.95
N VAL A 181 -23.10 -1.68 18.59
CA VAL A 181 -24.45 -1.33 18.13
C VAL A 181 -24.69 0.17 18.10
N SER A 182 -24.26 0.89 19.14
CA SER A 182 -24.36 2.37 19.18
C SER A 182 -23.60 3.02 18.05
N SER A 183 -22.39 2.52 17.72
CA SER A 183 -21.56 3.07 16.66
C SER A 183 -22.10 2.86 15.24
N VAL A 184 -22.90 1.82 15.03
CA VAL A 184 -23.56 1.56 13.73
C VAL A 184 -24.78 2.46 13.52
N LYS A 185 -25.37 2.99 14.61
CA LYS A 185 -26.54 3.87 14.56
C LYS A 185 -26.21 5.33 14.29
N ILE A 186 -24.95 5.72 14.43
CA ILE A 186 -24.46 7.08 14.21
C ILE A 186 -24.06 7.26 12.75
#